data_d22a8f2c0a8b3129e65c7b436a4da295
#
_entry.id   d22a8f2c0a8b3129e65c7b436a4da295
#
_cell.length_a   1.000
_cell.length_b   1.000
_cell.length_c   1.000
_cell.angle_alpha   90.00
_cell.angle_beta   90.00
_cell.angle_gamma   90.00
#
_symmetry.space_group_name_H-M   'P 1'
#
loop_
_entity.id
_entity.type
_entity.pdbx_description
1 polymer ?
#
loop_
_entity_poly.entity_id
_entity_poly.type
_entity_poly.pdbx_seq_one_letter_code
_entity_poly.pdbx_strand_id
1 'polypeptide(L)'
;MRVSKKYLAPALIATVALTLAGCAPSVDTGTGGDDLAPVDISIITSQTGPLAAYGEAYLAGFDAGLDYATDGTGTVDGRELNIEITDDAGDADKAVTAAKDVIGQGQKIIIGTVSSGIALALAEQAEQNKVLYISGPAAADAITGVNEYTFRSGRQSYQDVATAGTFIGDPAGKSVLVFGQDTAFGQGNVAAATAVLGGQGADVTSLLVPEDATEFTPFAQQIVDAQPDLVFVAWAGATSGAMWEALSQQGVFDSVPVATGLGDVSTYGAYGPASDKISFLNHYFGGATDNDANSAMVSYLEAEVKQADLFSPDGFVAAQMVVQAVREGGDDVDAMIAALEGWTFDSAKGSITVRAEDHAMIQPMFQVTLVADGSSWVPELVTAVGADAVTPPIAE
;
A
#
# COMPACT_ATOMS: atom_id res chain seq x y z
N MET A 1 59.14 -41.09 -11.82
CA MET A 1 60.49 -41.17 -11.35
C MET A 1 60.58 -40.72 -9.92
N ARG A 2 60.75 -41.72 -9.03
CA ARG A 2 61.50 -41.69 -7.75
C ARG A 2 61.19 -40.57 -6.72
N VAL A 3 61.08 -40.74 -5.45
CA VAL A 3 61.29 -41.91 -4.51
C VAL A 3 60.76 -41.47 -3.17
N SER A 4 60.12 -42.40 -2.50
CA SER A 4 59.65 -42.37 -1.10
C SER A 4 60.82 -42.23 -0.10
N LYS A 5 60.54 -41.65 1.08
CA LYS A 5 61.19 -42.06 2.32
C LYS A 5 60.25 -41.95 3.53
N LYS A 6 60.00 -43.12 4.09
CA LYS A 6 59.45 -43.37 5.44
C LYS A 6 60.55 -43.10 6.47
N TYR A 7 60.20 -42.58 7.66
CA TYR A 7 60.93 -42.91 8.90
C TYR A 7 59.96 -43.14 10.05
N LEU A 8 60.27 -44.21 10.78
CA LEU A 8 59.57 -44.81 11.91
C LEU A 8 59.84 -44.05 13.24
N ALA A 9 58.96 -44.38 14.17
CA ALA A 9 58.83 -43.97 15.57
C ALA A 9 60.09 -44.17 16.49
N PRO A 10 60.04 -43.66 17.78
CA PRO A 10 59.59 -44.59 18.83
C PRO A 10 58.66 -43.97 19.89
N ALA A 11 57.95 -44.88 20.51
CA ALA A 11 57.10 -44.73 21.70
C ALA A 11 57.94 -44.45 22.98
N LEU A 12 57.38 -43.60 23.84
CA LEU A 12 57.79 -43.57 25.26
C LEU A 12 56.50 -43.47 26.15
N ILE A 13 56.37 -44.47 27.02
CA ILE A 13 55.42 -44.64 28.09
C ILE A 13 55.80 -43.71 29.25
N ALA A 14 54.87 -42.95 29.81
CA ALA A 14 55.02 -42.42 31.17
C ALA A 14 53.64 -42.08 31.78
N THR A 15 53.28 -42.92 32.68
CA THR A 15 52.72 -42.73 34.07
C THR A 15 51.53 -41.81 34.27
N VAL A 16 50.47 -42.46 34.70
CA VAL A 16 49.24 -41.95 35.34
C VAL A 16 49.55 -41.22 36.64
N ALA A 17 49.07 -40.01 36.80
CA ALA A 17 48.86 -39.35 38.06
C ALA A 17 47.42 -38.87 38.11
N LEU A 18 46.57 -39.54 38.89
CA LEU A 18 45.24 -39.08 39.32
C LEU A 18 45.40 -37.92 40.27
N THR A 19 44.92 -36.76 39.89
CA THR A 19 44.55 -35.69 40.82
C THR A 19 43.06 -35.47 40.76
N LEU A 20 42.34 -35.81 41.81
CA LEU A 20 41.00 -35.37 42.08
C LEU A 20 41.05 -33.86 42.30
N ALA A 21 40.52 -33.08 41.35
CA ALA A 21 40.19 -31.69 41.56
C ALA A 21 38.69 -31.57 41.49
N GLY A 22 38.09 -31.04 42.55
CA GLY A 22 36.66 -30.92 42.79
C GLY A 22 35.91 -30.14 41.74
N CYS A 23 34.68 -30.56 41.43
CA CYS A 23 33.67 -29.80 40.70
C CYS A 23 33.21 -28.63 41.56
N ALA A 24 33.74 -27.44 41.30
CA ALA A 24 33.03 -26.23 41.60
C ALA A 24 32.13 -25.94 40.37
N PRO A 25 30.82 -25.67 40.50
CA PRO A 25 30.04 -25.18 39.39
C PRO A 25 30.59 -23.78 39.06
N SER A 26 31.20 -23.63 37.88
CA SER A 26 31.40 -22.34 37.26
C SER A 26 30.01 -21.75 37.04
N VAL A 27 29.68 -20.72 37.83
CA VAL A 27 28.61 -19.80 37.49
C VAL A 27 29.09 -19.09 36.24
N ASP A 28 28.62 -19.57 35.10
CA ASP A 28 28.71 -18.87 33.85
C ASP A 28 27.83 -17.62 34.00
N THR A 29 28.45 -16.49 34.33
CA THR A 29 27.82 -15.18 34.19
C THR A 29 27.86 -14.86 32.71
N GLY A 30 27.16 -15.67 31.91
CA GLY A 30 26.75 -15.33 30.60
C GLY A 30 25.77 -14.16 30.74
N THR A 31 26.22 -12.97 30.36
CA THR A 31 25.35 -11.93 29.89
C THR A 31 24.72 -12.49 28.58
N GLY A 32 23.80 -13.44 28.74
CA GLY A 32 22.85 -13.78 27.70
C GLY A 32 21.92 -12.60 27.61
N GLY A 33 22.12 -11.71 26.65
CA GLY A 33 20.99 -11.05 26.06
C GLY A 33 20.10 -12.19 25.57
N ASP A 34 18.85 -12.23 26.00
CA ASP A 34 17.86 -13.08 25.37
C ASP A 34 17.81 -12.65 23.88
N ASP A 35 18.51 -13.41 23.02
CA ASP A 35 18.33 -13.27 21.56
C ASP A 35 16.88 -13.68 21.28
N LEU A 36 15.98 -12.71 21.29
CA LEU A 36 14.58 -12.92 20.94
C LEU A 36 14.54 -13.43 19.51
N ALA A 37 13.69 -14.44 19.26
CA ALA A 37 13.51 -14.97 17.92
C ALA A 37 13.09 -13.85 16.96
N PRO A 38 13.60 -13.83 15.73
CA PRO A 38 13.15 -12.86 14.72
C PRO A 38 11.64 -12.93 14.49
N VAL A 39 11.08 -11.87 13.95
CA VAL A 39 9.67 -11.81 13.53
C VAL A 39 9.61 -11.98 12.02
N ASP A 40 8.91 -13.00 11.57
CA ASP A 40 8.69 -13.26 10.15
C ASP A 40 7.46 -12.48 9.66
N ILE A 41 7.63 -11.71 8.59
CA ILE A 41 6.62 -10.85 7.98
C ILE A 41 6.54 -11.18 6.49
N SER A 42 5.34 -11.47 6.00
CA SER A 42 5.13 -11.75 4.59
C SER A 42 4.50 -10.55 3.87
N ILE A 43 5.14 -10.09 2.80
CA ILE A 43 4.58 -9.12 1.86
C ILE A 43 4.08 -9.87 0.62
N ILE A 44 2.77 -9.86 0.39
CA ILE A 44 2.16 -10.43 -0.81
C ILE A 44 1.67 -9.26 -1.65
N THR A 45 2.30 -9.03 -2.82
CA THR A 45 1.97 -7.89 -3.67
C THR A 45 2.37 -8.13 -5.12
N SER A 46 1.80 -7.36 -6.06
CA SER A 46 2.07 -7.51 -7.48
C SER A 46 3.46 -6.96 -7.84
N GLN A 47 4.43 -7.83 -8.10
CA GLN A 47 5.72 -7.48 -8.69
C GLN A 47 5.71 -7.66 -10.21
N THR A 48 4.76 -8.42 -10.72
CA THR A 48 4.50 -8.62 -12.15
C THR A 48 3.01 -8.41 -12.45
N GLY A 49 2.63 -8.37 -13.74
CA GLY A 49 1.25 -8.17 -14.17
C GLY A 49 0.82 -6.70 -14.29
N PRO A 50 -0.49 -6.44 -14.41
CA PRO A 50 -1.01 -5.11 -14.75
C PRO A 50 -0.74 -4.02 -13.70
N LEU A 51 -0.52 -4.40 -12.43
CA LEU A 51 -0.31 -3.49 -11.30
C LEU A 51 1.15 -3.49 -10.79
N ALA A 52 2.10 -4.03 -11.56
CA ALA A 52 3.49 -4.19 -11.14
C ALA A 52 4.14 -2.87 -10.70
N ALA A 53 3.91 -1.77 -11.42
CA ALA A 53 4.47 -0.46 -11.06
C ALA A 53 3.99 0.02 -9.68
N TYR A 54 2.75 -0.31 -9.32
CA TYR A 54 2.17 0.03 -8.01
C TYR A 54 2.78 -0.81 -6.89
N GLY A 55 2.99 -2.11 -7.15
CA GLY A 55 3.70 -2.99 -6.23
C GLY A 55 5.15 -2.57 -6.00
N GLU A 56 5.86 -2.16 -7.06
CA GLU A 56 7.22 -1.64 -6.97
C GLU A 56 7.29 -0.37 -6.10
N ALA A 57 6.40 0.60 -6.32
CA ALA A 57 6.32 1.82 -5.52
C ALA A 57 6.00 1.52 -4.04
N TYR A 58 5.08 0.58 -3.79
CA TYR A 58 4.72 0.13 -2.45
C TYR A 58 5.90 -0.52 -1.72
N LEU A 59 6.62 -1.44 -2.37
CA LEU A 59 7.80 -2.10 -1.79
C LEU A 59 8.92 -1.10 -1.50
N ALA A 60 9.19 -0.19 -2.42
CA ALA A 60 10.20 0.85 -2.21
C ALA A 60 9.85 1.77 -1.02
N GLY A 61 8.57 2.10 -0.88
CA GLY A 61 8.07 2.83 0.27
C GLY A 61 8.16 2.04 1.58
N PHE A 62 7.90 0.73 1.54
CA PHE A 62 8.04 -0.14 2.71
C PHE A 62 9.49 -0.18 3.21
N ASP A 63 10.45 -0.32 2.32
CA ASP A 63 11.89 -0.29 2.68
C ASP A 63 12.25 1.03 3.35
N ALA A 64 11.82 2.16 2.79
CA ALA A 64 12.04 3.49 3.39
C ALA A 64 11.35 3.65 4.75
N GLY A 65 10.14 3.11 4.90
CA GLY A 65 9.38 3.15 6.14
C GLY A 65 9.99 2.27 7.23
N LEU A 66 10.54 1.13 6.84
CA LEU A 66 11.25 0.23 7.75
C LEU A 66 12.54 0.88 8.28
N ASP A 67 13.33 1.49 7.38
CA ASP A 67 14.52 2.26 7.77
C ASP A 67 14.15 3.37 8.75
N TYR A 68 13.14 4.17 8.43
CA TYR A 68 12.67 5.26 9.28
C TYR A 68 12.17 4.79 10.65
N ALA A 69 11.29 3.77 10.69
CA ALA A 69 10.63 3.33 11.91
C ALA A 69 11.53 2.53 12.85
N THR A 70 12.69 2.06 12.35
CA THR A 70 13.70 1.30 13.11
C THR A 70 15.02 2.07 13.30
N ASP A 71 15.06 3.37 12.95
CA ASP A 71 16.29 4.17 12.97
C ASP A 71 17.45 3.50 12.20
N GLY A 72 17.15 2.88 11.05
CA GLY A 72 18.11 2.20 10.18
C GLY A 72 18.62 0.85 10.68
N THR A 73 18.10 0.33 11.80
CA THR A 73 18.59 -0.92 12.38
C THR A 73 17.95 -2.18 11.80
N GLY A 74 16.75 -2.07 11.20
CA GLY A 74 15.95 -3.22 10.77
C GLY A 74 15.45 -4.11 11.91
N THR A 75 15.51 -3.62 13.17
CA THR A 75 15.14 -4.38 14.37
C THR A 75 14.15 -3.62 15.24
N VAL A 76 13.32 -4.36 15.97
CA VAL A 76 12.40 -3.82 16.97
C VAL A 76 12.74 -4.44 18.33
N ASP A 77 13.15 -3.62 19.28
CA ASP A 77 13.58 -4.05 20.63
C ASP A 77 14.62 -5.18 20.61
N GLY A 78 15.54 -5.14 19.62
CA GLY A 78 16.60 -6.13 19.44
C GLY A 78 16.18 -7.39 18.68
N ARG A 79 14.93 -7.48 18.20
CA ARG A 79 14.43 -8.55 17.35
C ARG A 79 14.60 -8.16 15.88
N GLU A 80 15.18 -9.04 15.08
CA GLU A 80 15.24 -8.88 13.62
C GLU A 80 13.86 -9.03 13.00
N LEU A 81 13.57 -8.23 11.98
CA LEU A 81 12.38 -8.36 11.14
C LEU A 81 12.78 -9.07 9.83
N ASN A 82 12.34 -10.31 9.67
CA ASN A 82 12.57 -11.09 8.44
C ASN A 82 11.45 -10.81 7.45
N ILE A 83 11.76 -10.15 6.35
CA ILE A 83 10.79 -9.79 5.33
C ILE A 83 10.85 -10.82 4.18
N GLU A 84 9.75 -11.51 3.92
CA GLU A 84 9.57 -12.38 2.77
C GLU A 84 8.60 -11.73 1.78
N ILE A 85 9.00 -11.61 0.51
CA ILE A 85 8.19 -10.98 -0.53
C ILE A 85 7.72 -12.04 -1.52
N THR A 86 6.42 -12.10 -1.76
CA THR A 86 5.79 -13.00 -2.74
C THR A 86 5.04 -12.21 -3.80
N ASP A 87 5.28 -12.53 -5.08
CA ASP A 87 4.58 -11.93 -6.22
C ASP A 87 3.21 -12.59 -6.42
N ASP A 88 2.14 -11.84 -6.20
CA ASP A 88 0.78 -12.27 -6.50
C ASP A 88 0.46 -12.22 -8.01
N ALA A 89 1.25 -11.49 -8.80
CA ALA A 89 1.08 -11.30 -10.24
C ALA A 89 -0.33 -10.78 -10.64
N GLY A 90 -1.07 -10.17 -9.72
CA GLY A 90 -2.47 -9.78 -9.93
C GLY A 90 -3.47 -10.94 -9.89
N ASP A 91 -3.08 -12.10 -9.37
CA ASP A 91 -3.85 -13.35 -9.33
C ASP A 91 -4.23 -13.70 -7.89
N ALA A 92 -5.55 -13.72 -7.61
CA ALA A 92 -6.07 -13.98 -6.27
C ALA A 92 -5.77 -15.41 -5.77
N ASP A 93 -5.76 -16.41 -6.65
CA ASP A 93 -5.48 -17.80 -6.27
C ASP A 93 -4.01 -17.96 -5.87
N LYS A 94 -3.09 -17.26 -6.54
CA LYS A 94 -1.67 -17.21 -6.14
C LYS A 94 -1.50 -16.53 -4.79
N ALA A 95 -2.14 -15.38 -4.59
CA ALA A 95 -2.06 -14.65 -3.32
C ALA A 95 -2.60 -15.50 -2.14
N VAL A 96 -3.74 -16.15 -2.31
CA VAL A 96 -4.33 -17.05 -1.30
C VAL A 96 -3.44 -18.26 -1.03
N THR A 97 -2.81 -18.83 -2.07
CA THR A 97 -1.86 -19.93 -1.91
C THR A 97 -0.65 -19.48 -1.10
N ALA A 98 -0.06 -18.34 -1.45
CA ALA A 98 1.06 -17.77 -0.70
C ALA A 98 0.70 -17.49 0.76
N ALA A 99 -0.47 -16.88 1.01
CA ALA A 99 -0.93 -16.64 2.38
C ALA A 99 -1.07 -17.94 3.19
N LYS A 100 -1.66 -18.99 2.62
CA LYS A 100 -1.78 -20.30 3.28
C LYS A 100 -0.43 -20.93 3.59
N ASP A 101 0.54 -20.79 2.68
CA ASP A 101 1.88 -21.35 2.85
C ASP A 101 2.60 -20.66 4.01
N VAL A 102 2.60 -19.32 4.09
CA VAL A 102 3.27 -18.58 5.17
C VAL A 102 2.54 -18.74 6.52
N ILE A 103 1.21 -18.78 6.53
CA ILE A 103 0.42 -19.10 7.73
C ILE A 103 0.73 -20.53 8.22
N GLY A 104 0.85 -21.49 7.29
CA GLY A 104 1.24 -22.88 7.61
C GLY A 104 2.64 -23.00 8.21
N GLN A 105 3.52 -22.04 7.95
CA GLN A 105 4.85 -21.91 8.56
C GLN A 105 4.82 -21.20 9.92
N GLY A 106 3.67 -20.68 10.34
CA GLY A 106 3.48 -20.01 11.62
C GLY A 106 3.65 -18.50 11.60
N GLN A 107 3.77 -17.88 10.40
CA GLN A 107 3.81 -16.44 10.28
C GLN A 107 2.47 -15.82 10.72
N LYS A 108 2.54 -14.69 11.41
CA LYS A 108 1.41 -14.01 12.04
C LYS A 108 1.10 -12.64 11.45
N ILE A 109 1.95 -12.14 10.56
CA ILE A 109 1.83 -10.83 9.94
C ILE A 109 1.93 -10.98 8.42
N ILE A 110 0.86 -10.60 7.73
CA ILE A 110 0.79 -10.51 6.27
C ILE A 110 0.48 -9.07 5.90
N ILE A 111 1.17 -8.53 4.92
CA ILE A 111 0.93 -7.17 4.41
C ILE A 111 0.86 -7.16 2.88
N GLY A 112 0.34 -6.08 2.31
CA GLY A 112 0.09 -5.92 0.87
C GLY A 112 -1.41 -6.04 0.65
N THR A 113 -1.93 -6.05 -0.49
CA THR A 113 -1.52 -6.03 -1.87
C THR A 113 -1.97 -4.70 -2.51
N VAL A 114 -1.80 -4.54 -3.83
CA VAL A 114 -2.32 -3.37 -4.57
C VAL A 114 -3.71 -3.62 -5.17
N SER A 115 -4.12 -4.86 -5.35
CA SER A 115 -5.41 -5.25 -5.93
C SER A 115 -6.49 -5.39 -4.86
N SER A 116 -7.60 -4.67 -5.02
CA SER A 116 -8.71 -4.73 -4.06
C SER A 116 -9.38 -6.11 -3.98
N GLY A 117 -9.48 -6.83 -5.09
CA GLY A 117 -10.02 -8.19 -5.10
C GLY A 117 -9.13 -9.17 -4.34
N ILE A 118 -7.81 -9.04 -4.50
CA ILE A 118 -6.82 -9.84 -3.75
C ILE A 118 -6.85 -9.48 -2.27
N ALA A 119 -6.92 -8.18 -1.94
CA ALA A 119 -6.98 -7.73 -0.54
C ALA A 119 -8.18 -8.33 0.21
N LEU A 120 -9.34 -8.39 -0.42
CA LEU A 120 -10.53 -9.05 0.16
C LEU A 120 -10.31 -10.54 0.36
N ALA A 121 -9.67 -11.23 -0.58
CA ALA A 121 -9.36 -12.66 -0.45
C ALA A 121 -8.32 -12.93 0.65
N LEU A 122 -7.33 -12.04 0.84
CA LEU A 122 -6.36 -12.12 1.94
C LEU A 122 -7.00 -11.82 3.29
N ALA A 123 -7.95 -10.88 3.36
CA ALA A 123 -8.72 -10.58 4.55
C ALA A 123 -9.51 -11.80 5.06
N GLU A 124 -10.08 -12.60 4.16
CA GLU A 124 -10.72 -13.87 4.53
C GLU A 124 -9.71 -14.87 5.13
N GLN A 125 -8.48 -14.93 4.59
CA GLN A 125 -7.44 -15.80 5.16
C GLN A 125 -6.98 -15.31 6.53
N ALA A 126 -6.90 -13.99 6.72
CA ALA A 126 -6.55 -13.38 8.00
C ALA A 126 -7.57 -13.73 9.09
N GLU A 127 -8.86 -13.58 8.82
CA GLU A 127 -9.95 -13.94 9.74
C GLU A 127 -9.96 -15.41 10.10
N GLN A 128 -9.89 -16.28 9.07
CA GLN A 128 -9.94 -17.74 9.27
C GLN A 128 -8.79 -18.27 10.13
N ASN A 129 -7.62 -17.62 10.05
CA ASN A 129 -6.39 -18.10 10.68
C ASN A 129 -5.93 -17.21 11.86
N LYS A 130 -6.63 -16.11 12.12
CA LYS A 130 -6.34 -15.14 13.19
C LYS A 130 -4.91 -14.60 13.09
N VAL A 131 -4.56 -14.10 11.92
CA VAL A 131 -3.29 -13.42 11.63
C VAL A 131 -3.53 -11.95 11.32
N LEU A 132 -2.61 -11.08 11.70
CA LEU A 132 -2.68 -9.66 11.36
C LEU A 132 -2.48 -9.48 9.85
N TYR A 133 -3.43 -8.82 9.21
CA TYR A 133 -3.34 -8.42 7.82
C TYR A 133 -3.41 -6.89 7.66
N ILE A 134 -2.39 -6.29 7.06
CA ILE A 134 -2.37 -4.87 6.73
C ILE A 134 -2.45 -4.73 5.21
N SER A 135 -3.66 -4.42 4.71
CA SER A 135 -3.89 -4.16 3.29
C SER A 135 -3.08 -2.94 2.83
N GLY A 136 -2.41 -3.05 1.69
CA GLY A 136 -1.61 -2.00 1.08
C GLY A 136 -2.44 -0.94 0.33
N PRO A 137 -2.05 -0.56 -0.90
CA PRO A 137 -2.73 0.46 -1.71
C PRO A 137 -4.16 0.12 -2.17
N ALA A 138 -4.62 -1.10 -1.97
CA ALA A 138 -5.97 -1.55 -2.35
C ALA A 138 -7.05 -0.65 -1.75
N ALA A 139 -7.88 -0.02 -2.60
CA ALA A 139 -8.70 1.11 -2.17
C ALA A 139 -10.19 0.80 -1.94
N ALA A 140 -10.69 -0.41 -2.26
CA ALA A 140 -12.11 -0.69 -2.05
C ALA A 140 -12.54 -0.48 -0.59
N ASP A 141 -13.68 0.20 -0.40
CA ASP A 141 -14.22 0.48 0.94
C ASP A 141 -14.56 -0.80 1.71
N ALA A 142 -14.96 -1.86 0.99
CA ALA A 142 -15.28 -3.17 1.56
C ALA A 142 -14.14 -3.85 2.33
N ILE A 143 -12.89 -3.36 2.21
CA ILE A 143 -11.75 -3.84 3.01
C ILE A 143 -11.82 -3.29 4.44
N THR A 144 -12.37 -2.10 4.61
CA THR A 144 -12.52 -1.43 5.92
C THR A 144 -13.63 -2.10 6.71
N GLY A 145 -13.35 -2.52 7.95
CA GLY A 145 -14.33 -3.16 8.83
C GLY A 145 -14.74 -4.58 8.43
N VAL A 146 -14.06 -5.20 7.46
CA VAL A 146 -14.42 -6.54 6.97
C VAL A 146 -14.27 -7.61 8.05
N ASN A 147 -13.30 -7.48 8.94
CA ASN A 147 -13.08 -8.31 10.13
C ASN A 147 -12.07 -7.62 11.08
N GLU A 148 -11.92 -8.18 12.30
CA GLU A 148 -11.05 -7.64 13.35
C GLU A 148 -9.53 -7.80 13.08
N TYR A 149 -9.12 -8.64 12.11
CA TYR A 149 -7.72 -8.92 11.80
C TYR A 149 -7.18 -8.07 10.64
N THR A 150 -8.05 -7.30 9.97
CA THR A 150 -7.71 -6.59 8.74
C THR A 150 -7.61 -5.08 8.96
N PHE A 151 -6.46 -4.51 8.67
CA PHE A 151 -6.16 -3.09 8.65
C PHE A 151 -5.86 -2.62 7.23
N ARG A 152 -5.66 -1.31 7.07
CA ARG A 152 -5.18 -0.74 5.82
C ARG A 152 -4.09 0.31 6.06
N SER A 153 -3.11 0.40 5.17
CA SER A 153 -2.09 1.45 5.17
C SER A 153 -2.39 2.58 4.18
N GLY A 154 -3.26 2.31 3.20
CA GLY A 154 -3.67 3.26 2.16
C GLY A 154 -5.03 3.92 2.41
N ARG A 155 -5.39 4.86 1.51
CA ARG A 155 -6.73 5.47 1.49
C ARG A 155 -7.77 4.46 1.00
N GLN A 156 -9.05 4.87 1.08
CA GLN A 156 -10.17 4.11 0.52
C GLN A 156 -10.98 4.94 -0.49
N SER A 157 -11.79 4.27 -1.32
CA SER A 157 -12.55 4.90 -2.42
C SER A 157 -13.49 5.99 -1.95
N TYR A 158 -14.07 5.89 -0.74
CA TYR A 158 -14.86 6.96 -0.14
C TYR A 158 -14.08 8.28 -0.07
N GLN A 159 -12.81 8.24 0.35
CA GLN A 159 -11.95 9.44 0.47
C GLN A 159 -11.64 10.04 -0.90
N ASP A 160 -11.40 9.19 -1.91
CA ASP A 160 -11.21 9.64 -3.29
C ASP A 160 -12.47 10.37 -3.79
N VAL A 161 -13.65 9.78 -3.64
CA VAL A 161 -14.90 10.37 -4.11
C VAL A 161 -15.31 11.60 -3.31
N ALA A 162 -15.11 11.60 -1.99
CA ALA A 162 -15.37 12.79 -1.16
C ALA A 162 -14.48 13.97 -1.60
N THR A 163 -13.22 13.68 -1.95
CA THR A 163 -12.33 14.70 -2.52
C THR A 163 -12.80 15.15 -3.92
N ALA A 164 -13.20 14.21 -4.80
CA ALA A 164 -13.77 14.54 -6.11
C ALA A 164 -15.03 15.40 -6.01
N GLY A 165 -15.86 15.16 -4.99
CA GLY A 165 -17.06 15.95 -4.71
C GLY A 165 -16.77 17.44 -4.50
N THR A 166 -15.56 17.80 -4.04
CA THR A 166 -15.16 19.20 -3.89
C THR A 166 -15.01 19.94 -5.22
N PHE A 167 -14.85 19.22 -6.34
CA PHE A 167 -14.77 19.82 -7.69
C PHE A 167 -16.14 20.11 -8.31
N ILE A 168 -17.18 19.34 -7.95
CA ILE A 168 -18.51 19.50 -8.53
C ILE A 168 -19.33 20.62 -7.85
N GLY A 169 -18.95 21.02 -6.64
CA GLY A 169 -19.73 21.94 -5.79
C GLY A 169 -20.99 21.26 -5.22
N ASP A 170 -22.19 21.87 -5.42
CA ASP A 170 -23.44 21.24 -5.01
C ASP A 170 -23.82 20.09 -5.95
N PRO A 171 -23.83 18.82 -5.49
CA PRO A 171 -24.17 17.67 -6.32
C PRO A 171 -25.66 17.50 -6.58
N ALA A 172 -26.54 18.17 -5.83
CA ALA A 172 -27.97 17.97 -5.93
C ALA A 172 -28.51 18.23 -7.36
N GLY A 173 -29.13 17.19 -7.93
CA GLY A 173 -29.71 17.22 -9.28
C GLY A 173 -28.70 17.15 -10.42
N LYS A 174 -27.43 16.94 -10.15
CA LYS A 174 -26.38 16.73 -11.17
C LYS A 174 -26.24 15.26 -11.53
N SER A 175 -25.83 15.00 -12.77
CA SER A 175 -25.52 13.66 -13.28
C SER A 175 -24.02 13.40 -13.11
N VAL A 176 -23.67 12.29 -12.47
CA VAL A 176 -22.28 11.83 -12.29
C VAL A 176 -22.11 10.46 -12.93
N LEU A 177 -21.17 10.34 -13.86
CA LEU A 177 -20.81 9.08 -14.48
C LEU A 177 -19.50 8.56 -13.89
N VAL A 178 -19.53 7.41 -13.23
CA VAL A 178 -18.32 6.70 -12.82
C VAL A 178 -17.84 5.85 -13.99
N PHE A 179 -16.67 6.19 -14.52
CA PHE A 179 -16.00 5.44 -15.58
C PHE A 179 -14.83 4.68 -15.02
N GLY A 180 -14.85 3.36 -15.10
CA GLY A 180 -13.81 2.52 -14.50
C GLY A 180 -13.74 1.12 -15.11
N GLN A 181 -12.76 0.34 -14.64
CA GLN A 181 -12.64 -1.08 -14.95
C GLN A 181 -13.66 -1.89 -14.14
N ASP A 182 -14.17 -2.98 -14.71
CA ASP A 182 -15.07 -3.92 -14.02
C ASP A 182 -14.28 -4.84 -13.07
N THR A 183 -13.76 -4.26 -12.02
CA THR A 183 -12.97 -4.89 -10.95
C THR A 183 -13.55 -4.52 -9.59
N ALA A 184 -13.07 -5.16 -8.53
CA ALA A 184 -13.46 -4.78 -7.16
C ALA A 184 -13.14 -3.31 -6.85
N PHE A 185 -12.06 -2.75 -7.42
CA PHE A 185 -11.74 -1.32 -7.31
C PHE A 185 -12.77 -0.44 -8.05
N GLY A 186 -13.08 -0.74 -9.30
CA GLY A 186 -14.05 0.03 -10.09
C GLY A 186 -15.45 -0.03 -9.49
N GLN A 187 -15.93 -1.22 -9.12
CA GLN A 187 -17.21 -1.42 -8.45
C GLN A 187 -17.27 -0.71 -7.10
N GLY A 188 -16.17 -0.74 -6.32
CA GLY A 188 -16.03 -0.01 -5.06
C GLY A 188 -16.16 1.51 -5.25
N ASN A 189 -15.60 2.06 -6.33
CA ASN A 189 -15.74 3.49 -6.66
C ASN A 189 -17.19 3.85 -7.07
N VAL A 190 -17.89 2.97 -7.77
CA VAL A 190 -19.34 3.17 -8.04
C VAL A 190 -20.14 3.21 -6.76
N ALA A 191 -19.88 2.29 -5.83
CA ALA A 191 -20.54 2.26 -4.53
C ALA A 191 -20.22 3.53 -3.71
N ALA A 192 -18.95 3.95 -3.66
CA ALA A 192 -18.52 5.17 -2.98
C ALA A 192 -19.16 6.42 -3.60
N ALA A 193 -19.20 6.54 -4.93
CA ALA A 193 -19.87 7.67 -5.62
C ALA A 193 -21.36 7.72 -5.30
N THR A 194 -22.02 6.55 -5.28
CA THR A 194 -23.44 6.44 -4.91
C THR A 194 -23.67 6.87 -3.46
N ALA A 195 -22.80 6.45 -2.53
CA ALA A 195 -22.91 6.82 -1.12
C ALA A 195 -22.64 8.31 -0.88
N VAL A 196 -21.55 8.85 -1.45
CA VAL A 196 -21.09 10.23 -1.21
C VAL A 196 -21.90 11.23 -2.02
N LEU A 197 -21.90 11.12 -3.34
CA LEU A 197 -22.52 12.10 -4.24
C LEU A 197 -24.01 11.83 -4.42
N GLY A 198 -24.39 10.55 -4.58
CA GLY A 198 -25.79 10.14 -4.63
C GLY A 198 -26.53 10.44 -3.33
N GLY A 199 -25.88 10.23 -2.17
CA GLY A 199 -26.41 10.62 -0.87
C GLY A 199 -26.66 12.14 -0.72
N GLN A 200 -26.00 12.95 -1.53
CA GLN A 200 -26.18 14.42 -1.61
C GLN A 200 -27.13 14.83 -2.75
N GLY A 201 -27.76 13.87 -3.43
CA GLY A 201 -28.80 14.11 -4.44
C GLY A 201 -28.30 14.14 -5.88
N ALA A 202 -27.07 13.67 -6.17
CA ALA A 202 -26.64 13.44 -7.54
C ALA A 202 -27.29 12.17 -8.12
N ASP A 203 -27.53 12.17 -9.45
CA ASP A 203 -27.87 10.95 -10.21
C ASP A 203 -26.57 10.26 -10.64
N VAL A 204 -26.21 9.17 -9.95
CA VAL A 204 -24.98 8.46 -10.18
C VAL A 204 -25.21 7.26 -11.09
N THR A 205 -24.50 7.22 -12.20
CA THR A 205 -24.49 6.11 -13.16
C THR A 205 -23.07 5.57 -13.32
N SER A 206 -22.93 4.39 -13.91
CA SER A 206 -21.61 3.78 -14.14
C SER A 206 -21.44 3.28 -15.56
N LEU A 207 -20.22 3.35 -16.06
CA LEU A 207 -19.74 2.72 -17.28
C LEU A 207 -18.49 1.90 -16.91
N LEU A 208 -18.71 0.61 -16.65
CA LEU A 208 -17.64 -0.31 -16.29
C LEU A 208 -17.15 -1.05 -17.55
N VAL A 209 -15.84 -1.04 -17.73
CA VAL A 209 -15.14 -1.63 -18.88
C VAL A 209 -14.59 -2.98 -18.46
N PRO A 210 -14.79 -4.07 -19.24
CA PRO A 210 -14.16 -5.35 -18.94
C PRO A 210 -12.65 -5.22 -18.73
N GLU A 211 -12.11 -5.93 -17.73
CA GLU A 211 -10.70 -5.82 -17.35
C GLU A 211 -9.74 -6.22 -18.49
N ASP A 212 -10.17 -7.14 -19.35
CA ASP A 212 -9.42 -7.61 -20.51
C ASP A 212 -9.59 -6.75 -21.79
N ALA A 213 -10.32 -5.63 -21.69
CA ALA A 213 -10.51 -4.72 -22.82
C ALA A 213 -9.19 -4.04 -23.22
N THR A 214 -8.95 -3.97 -24.52
CA THR A 214 -7.79 -3.30 -25.13
C THR A 214 -8.17 -2.11 -26.00
N GLU A 215 -9.48 -1.92 -26.26
CA GLU A 215 -10.02 -0.85 -27.10
C GLU A 215 -10.98 0.01 -26.30
N PHE A 216 -10.69 1.31 -26.18
CA PHE A 216 -11.42 2.22 -25.30
C PHE A 216 -12.25 3.26 -26.03
N THR A 217 -12.04 3.43 -27.34
CA THR A 217 -12.78 4.39 -28.19
C THR A 217 -14.31 4.27 -28.06
N PRO A 218 -14.94 3.06 -28.07
CA PRO A 218 -16.39 2.97 -27.93
C PRO A 218 -16.93 3.43 -26.57
N PHE A 219 -16.13 3.31 -25.52
CA PHE A 219 -16.49 3.77 -24.18
C PHE A 219 -16.34 5.28 -24.05
N ALA A 220 -15.27 5.85 -24.62
CA ALA A 220 -15.10 7.31 -24.69
C ALA A 220 -16.25 7.99 -25.44
N GLN A 221 -16.73 7.38 -26.54
CA GLN A 221 -17.89 7.89 -27.27
C GLN A 221 -19.17 7.83 -26.42
N GLN A 222 -19.39 6.78 -25.64
CA GLN A 222 -20.53 6.68 -24.73
C GLN A 222 -20.50 7.79 -23.65
N ILE A 223 -19.33 8.19 -23.17
CA ILE A 223 -19.18 9.30 -22.24
C ILE A 223 -19.62 10.61 -22.90
N VAL A 224 -19.15 10.85 -24.13
CA VAL A 224 -19.52 12.06 -24.88
C VAL A 224 -21.03 12.09 -25.17
N ASP A 225 -21.64 10.97 -25.52
CA ASP A 225 -23.07 10.87 -25.81
C ASP A 225 -23.92 11.07 -24.54
N ALA A 226 -23.43 10.62 -23.38
CA ALA A 226 -24.14 10.72 -22.10
C ALA A 226 -24.19 12.14 -21.53
N GLN A 227 -23.22 13.02 -21.86
CA GLN A 227 -23.10 14.41 -21.39
C GLN A 227 -23.33 14.59 -19.88
N PRO A 228 -22.63 13.85 -18.99
CA PRO A 228 -22.80 14.03 -17.55
C PRO A 228 -22.24 15.37 -17.08
N ASP A 229 -22.73 15.83 -15.93
CA ASP A 229 -22.17 17.04 -15.27
C ASP A 229 -20.76 16.78 -14.70
N LEU A 230 -20.41 15.50 -14.44
CA LEU A 230 -19.07 15.07 -14.04
C LEU A 230 -18.82 13.64 -14.48
N VAL A 231 -17.66 13.38 -15.07
CA VAL A 231 -17.09 12.03 -15.21
C VAL A 231 -16.06 11.84 -14.10
N PHE A 232 -16.28 10.86 -13.23
CA PHE A 232 -15.28 10.40 -12.27
C PHE A 232 -14.58 9.16 -12.82
N VAL A 233 -13.28 9.27 -13.14
CA VAL A 233 -12.50 8.18 -13.71
C VAL A 233 -11.79 7.40 -12.59
N ALA A 234 -12.17 6.11 -12.43
CA ALA A 234 -11.57 5.15 -11.50
C ALA A 234 -10.81 4.08 -12.29
N TRP A 235 -9.59 4.36 -12.66
CA TRP A 235 -8.78 3.48 -13.53
C TRP A 235 -7.42 3.19 -12.91
N ALA A 236 -6.89 1.97 -13.13
CA ALA A 236 -5.62 1.55 -12.58
C ALA A 236 -4.82 0.67 -13.56
N GLY A 237 -3.49 0.71 -13.44
CA GLY A 237 -2.58 -0.23 -14.07
C GLY A 237 -2.24 0.04 -15.53
N ALA A 238 -1.72 -0.98 -16.18
CA ALA A 238 -0.97 -0.89 -17.44
C ALA A 238 -1.77 -0.32 -18.65
N THR A 239 -3.12 -0.38 -18.60
CA THR A 239 -3.98 0.13 -19.68
C THR A 239 -4.31 1.63 -19.56
N SER A 240 -3.88 2.30 -18.49
CA SER A 240 -4.18 3.71 -18.22
C SER A 240 -3.80 4.62 -19.39
N GLY A 241 -2.60 4.48 -19.95
CA GLY A 241 -2.15 5.31 -21.07
C GLY A 241 -3.07 5.23 -22.29
N ALA A 242 -3.43 4.02 -22.71
CA ALA A 242 -4.32 3.80 -23.87
C ALA A 242 -5.75 4.30 -23.61
N MET A 243 -6.24 4.16 -22.38
CA MET A 243 -7.54 4.69 -21.98
C MET A 243 -7.55 6.23 -22.03
N TRP A 244 -6.57 6.92 -21.45
CA TRP A 244 -6.47 8.39 -21.48
C TRP A 244 -6.32 8.91 -22.90
N GLU A 245 -5.55 8.22 -23.75
CA GLU A 245 -5.42 8.58 -25.16
C GLU A 245 -6.76 8.48 -25.89
N ALA A 246 -7.54 7.43 -25.65
CA ALA A 246 -8.87 7.29 -26.25
C ALA A 246 -9.84 8.40 -25.81
N LEU A 247 -9.86 8.75 -24.51
CA LEU A 247 -10.68 9.87 -24.02
C LEU A 247 -10.29 11.19 -24.69
N SER A 248 -8.99 11.45 -24.85
CA SER A 248 -8.46 12.64 -25.52
C SER A 248 -8.88 12.68 -26.99
N GLN A 249 -8.67 11.58 -27.73
CA GLN A 249 -8.98 11.50 -29.15
C GLN A 249 -10.48 11.65 -29.46
N GLN A 250 -11.35 11.23 -28.55
CA GLN A 250 -12.79 11.38 -28.68
C GLN A 250 -13.32 12.73 -28.16
N GLY A 251 -12.45 13.60 -27.68
CA GLY A 251 -12.82 14.94 -27.23
C GLY A 251 -13.60 14.97 -25.91
N VAL A 252 -13.44 13.95 -25.06
CA VAL A 252 -14.12 13.87 -23.75
C VAL A 252 -13.82 15.12 -22.93
N PHE A 253 -12.55 15.54 -22.85
CA PHE A 253 -12.10 16.68 -22.05
C PHE A 253 -12.62 18.04 -22.54
N ASP A 254 -13.08 18.14 -23.79
CA ASP A 254 -13.73 19.34 -24.35
C ASP A 254 -15.24 19.31 -24.20
N SER A 255 -15.80 18.16 -23.85
CA SER A 255 -17.25 17.91 -23.85
C SER A 255 -17.85 17.88 -22.44
N VAL A 256 -17.11 17.33 -21.45
CA VAL A 256 -17.61 17.10 -20.09
C VAL A 256 -16.50 17.35 -19.06
N PRO A 257 -16.83 17.83 -17.84
CA PRO A 257 -15.89 17.89 -16.73
C PRO A 257 -15.40 16.51 -16.33
N VAL A 258 -14.09 16.38 -16.08
CA VAL A 258 -13.46 15.09 -15.66
C VAL A 258 -12.72 15.29 -14.35
N ALA A 259 -12.94 14.37 -13.40
CA ALA A 259 -12.15 14.25 -12.20
C ALA A 259 -11.56 12.83 -12.10
N THR A 260 -10.34 12.72 -11.58
CA THR A 260 -9.66 11.43 -11.39
C THR A 260 -8.61 11.52 -10.29
N GLY A 261 -8.23 10.37 -9.73
CA GLY A 261 -6.99 10.25 -8.98
C GLY A 261 -5.78 10.50 -9.90
N LEU A 262 -4.84 11.32 -9.45
CA LEU A 262 -3.56 11.43 -10.14
C LEU A 262 -2.87 10.06 -10.04
N GLY A 263 -2.52 9.46 -11.16
CA GLY A 263 -1.87 8.15 -11.24
C GLY A 263 -0.40 8.21 -10.83
N ASP A 264 0.32 7.14 -11.13
CA ASP A 264 1.78 7.10 -10.96
C ASP A 264 2.50 8.04 -11.93
N VAL A 265 3.75 8.38 -11.61
CA VAL A 265 4.56 9.34 -12.38
C VAL A 265 4.66 8.96 -13.86
N SER A 266 4.67 7.67 -14.18
CA SER A 266 4.76 7.19 -15.57
C SER A 266 3.53 7.57 -16.41
N THR A 267 2.39 7.79 -15.78
CA THR A 267 1.13 8.15 -16.44
C THR A 267 0.95 9.66 -16.68
N TYR A 268 1.75 10.52 -16.06
CA TYR A 268 1.59 11.99 -16.17
C TYR A 268 1.62 12.49 -17.62
N GLY A 269 2.45 11.87 -18.46
CA GLY A 269 2.52 12.21 -19.88
C GLY A 269 1.24 11.88 -20.66
N ALA A 270 0.45 10.92 -20.20
CA ALA A 270 -0.75 10.50 -20.91
C ALA A 270 -1.89 11.53 -20.82
N TYR A 271 -2.03 12.22 -19.69
CA TYR A 271 -3.01 13.31 -19.54
C TYR A 271 -2.40 14.70 -19.54
N GLY A 272 -1.07 14.82 -19.53
CA GLY A 272 -0.38 16.09 -19.46
C GLY A 272 -0.91 17.19 -20.42
N PRO A 273 -1.11 16.89 -21.73
CA PRO A 273 -1.66 17.88 -22.68
C PRO A 273 -3.10 18.36 -22.38
N ALA A 274 -3.86 17.59 -21.58
CA ALA A 274 -5.22 17.92 -21.15
C ALA A 274 -5.31 18.21 -19.65
N SER A 275 -4.18 18.37 -18.97
CA SER A 275 -4.13 18.52 -17.51
C SER A 275 -4.89 19.73 -16.99
N ASP A 276 -5.01 20.80 -17.79
CA ASP A 276 -5.78 21.98 -17.47
C ASP A 276 -7.31 21.78 -17.54
N LYS A 277 -7.76 20.65 -18.07
CA LYS A 277 -9.17 20.26 -18.22
C LYS A 277 -9.58 19.12 -17.28
N ILE A 278 -8.63 18.59 -16.52
CA ILE A 278 -8.86 17.47 -15.59
C ILE A 278 -8.66 17.98 -14.16
N SER A 279 -9.60 17.69 -13.29
CA SER A 279 -9.49 17.91 -11.84
C SER A 279 -8.84 16.70 -11.19
N PHE A 280 -7.63 16.87 -10.66
CA PHE A 280 -6.93 15.78 -10.02
C PHE A 280 -7.11 15.79 -8.50
N LEU A 281 -7.42 14.65 -7.95
CA LEU A 281 -7.27 14.37 -6.52
C LEU A 281 -6.06 13.46 -6.30
N ASN A 282 -5.49 13.50 -5.11
CA ASN A 282 -4.44 12.57 -4.74
C ASN A 282 -4.41 12.35 -3.23
N HIS A 283 -3.89 11.22 -2.80
CA HIS A 283 -3.57 10.98 -1.40
C HIS A 283 -2.10 11.23 -1.09
N TYR A 284 -1.25 11.34 -2.12
CA TYR A 284 0.17 11.67 -1.98
C TYR A 284 0.85 12.05 -3.32
N PHE A 285 1.75 12.97 -3.25
CA PHE A 285 2.86 13.22 -4.17
C PHE A 285 4.03 13.81 -3.36
N GLY A 286 5.27 13.75 -3.86
CA GLY A 286 6.47 14.08 -3.09
C GLY A 286 6.48 15.48 -2.44
N GLY A 287 5.76 16.45 -3.01
CA GLY A 287 5.60 17.80 -2.46
C GLY A 287 4.29 18.03 -1.68
N ALA A 288 3.51 16.98 -1.36
CA ALA A 288 2.21 17.14 -0.71
C ALA A 288 2.31 17.61 0.75
N THR A 289 3.37 17.19 1.44
CA THR A 289 3.61 17.51 2.86
C THR A 289 5.04 17.94 3.09
N ASP A 290 5.23 18.83 4.06
CA ASP A 290 6.55 19.27 4.55
C ASP A 290 6.70 18.81 6.01
N ASN A 291 7.13 17.54 6.19
CA ASN A 291 7.39 16.96 7.50
C ASN A 291 8.57 15.99 7.46
N ASP A 292 9.06 15.59 8.64
CA ASP A 292 10.25 14.75 8.78
C ASP A 292 10.06 13.37 8.14
N ALA A 293 8.88 12.75 8.26
CA ALA A 293 8.59 11.44 7.71
C ALA A 293 8.61 11.44 6.16
N ASN A 294 8.00 12.48 5.54
CA ASN A 294 8.06 12.62 4.08
C ASN A 294 9.48 12.90 3.60
N SER A 295 10.19 13.79 4.30
CA SER A 295 11.59 14.11 3.97
C SER A 295 12.49 12.88 4.07
N ALA A 296 12.30 12.03 5.08
CA ALA A 296 13.03 10.77 5.25
C ALA A 296 12.73 9.79 4.10
N MET A 297 11.43 9.59 3.77
CA MET A 297 11.03 8.70 2.67
C MET A 297 11.60 9.16 1.34
N VAL A 298 11.47 10.45 1.00
CA VAL A 298 11.97 10.99 -0.27
C VAL A 298 13.50 10.85 -0.33
N SER A 299 14.22 11.21 0.75
CA SER A 299 15.69 11.11 0.78
C SER A 299 16.18 9.67 0.65
N TYR A 300 15.50 8.70 1.29
CA TYR A 300 15.83 7.28 1.16
C TYR A 300 15.67 6.80 -0.28
N LEU A 301 14.52 7.12 -0.91
CA LEU A 301 14.25 6.71 -2.29
C LEU A 301 15.21 7.36 -3.28
N GLU A 302 15.55 8.64 -3.11
CA GLU A 302 16.54 9.32 -3.96
C GLU A 302 17.94 8.69 -3.83
N ALA A 303 18.33 8.27 -2.64
CA ALA A 303 19.59 7.56 -2.43
C ALA A 303 19.65 6.20 -3.17
N GLU A 304 18.50 5.54 -3.30
CA GLU A 304 18.32 4.31 -4.08
C GLU A 304 18.06 4.55 -5.59
N VAL A 305 18.18 5.81 -6.04
CA VAL A 305 17.90 6.23 -7.43
C VAL A 305 16.45 5.92 -7.83
N LYS A 306 15.53 6.03 -6.88
CA LYS A 306 14.08 5.89 -7.07
C LYS A 306 13.40 7.23 -6.80
N GLN A 307 12.19 7.37 -7.29
CA GLN A 307 11.36 8.54 -7.04
C GLN A 307 10.20 8.16 -6.12
N ALA A 308 9.88 9.04 -5.17
CA ALA A 308 8.66 8.89 -4.38
C ALA A 308 7.43 9.02 -5.30
N ASP A 309 6.57 8.03 -5.29
CA ASP A 309 5.42 7.93 -6.16
C ASP A 309 4.15 7.63 -5.36
N LEU A 310 3.03 7.60 -6.04
CA LEU A 310 1.67 7.46 -5.54
C LEU A 310 1.51 6.47 -4.37
N PHE A 311 2.12 5.30 -4.43
CA PHE A 311 1.96 4.25 -3.42
C PHE A 311 3.18 4.03 -2.52
N SER A 312 4.24 4.84 -2.68
CA SER A 312 5.38 4.81 -1.75
C SER A 312 4.96 5.10 -0.30
N PRO A 313 4.09 6.11 -0.01
CA PRO A 313 3.68 6.37 1.36
C PRO A 313 2.81 5.25 1.97
N ASP A 314 2.08 4.48 1.15
CA ASP A 314 1.29 3.37 1.68
C ASP A 314 2.18 2.22 2.15
N GLY A 315 3.30 1.97 1.44
CA GLY A 315 4.36 1.07 1.90
C GLY A 315 5.04 1.60 3.17
N PHE A 316 5.39 2.87 3.19
CA PHE A 316 6.00 3.54 4.34
C PHE A 316 5.12 3.41 5.61
N VAL A 317 3.83 3.66 5.47
CA VAL A 317 2.85 3.51 6.56
C VAL A 317 2.71 2.05 6.98
N ALA A 318 2.69 1.09 6.03
CA ALA A 318 2.64 -0.33 6.37
C ALA A 318 3.84 -0.75 7.24
N ALA A 319 5.03 -0.28 6.92
CA ALA A 319 6.23 -0.53 7.74
C ALA A 319 6.11 0.08 9.14
N GLN A 320 5.65 1.34 9.26
CA GLN A 320 5.39 1.97 10.55
C GLN A 320 4.38 1.15 11.39
N MET A 321 3.30 0.68 10.76
CA MET A 321 2.28 -0.15 11.43
C MET A 321 2.84 -1.50 11.88
N VAL A 322 3.66 -2.17 11.04
CA VAL A 322 4.34 -3.41 11.42
C VAL A 322 5.26 -3.20 12.63
N VAL A 323 6.09 -2.16 12.60
CA VAL A 323 7.00 -1.84 13.70
C VAL A 323 6.25 -1.55 15.00
N GLN A 324 5.14 -0.81 14.93
CA GLN A 324 4.27 -0.53 16.07
C GLN A 324 3.63 -1.82 16.61
N ALA A 325 3.06 -2.64 15.74
CA ALA A 325 2.42 -3.91 16.11
C ALA A 325 3.41 -4.86 16.80
N VAL A 326 4.63 -4.99 16.25
CA VAL A 326 5.67 -5.86 16.84
C VAL A 326 6.18 -5.30 18.17
N ARG A 327 6.37 -3.97 18.27
CA ARG A 327 6.87 -3.32 19.48
C ARG A 327 5.94 -3.51 20.66
N GLU A 328 4.65 -3.30 20.45
CA GLU A 328 3.66 -3.34 21.54
C GLU A 328 3.01 -4.73 21.72
N GLY A 329 2.89 -5.50 20.63
CA GLY A 329 2.20 -6.80 20.65
C GLY A 329 3.13 -8.01 20.70
N GLY A 330 4.42 -7.85 20.36
CA GLY A 330 5.37 -8.97 20.32
C GLY A 330 4.94 -10.07 19.34
N ASP A 331 4.59 -11.25 19.85
CA ASP A 331 4.09 -12.40 19.07
C ASP A 331 2.59 -12.65 19.26
N ASP A 332 1.88 -11.78 19.96
CA ASP A 332 0.45 -11.90 20.24
C ASP A 332 -0.35 -11.04 19.26
N VAL A 333 -1.13 -11.69 18.38
CA VAL A 333 -1.89 -11.00 17.33
C VAL A 333 -2.97 -10.08 17.92
N ASP A 334 -3.65 -10.51 19.00
CA ASP A 334 -4.68 -9.68 19.64
C ASP A 334 -4.04 -8.41 20.26
N ALA A 335 -2.83 -8.53 20.82
CA ALA A 335 -2.07 -7.39 21.30
C ALA A 335 -1.56 -6.48 20.17
N MET A 336 -1.16 -7.05 19.01
CA MET A 336 -0.80 -6.27 17.81
C MET A 336 -1.99 -5.45 17.30
N ILE A 337 -3.18 -6.04 17.25
CA ILE A 337 -4.42 -5.37 16.87
C ILE A 337 -4.70 -4.20 17.83
N ALA A 338 -4.70 -4.46 19.14
CA ALA A 338 -4.93 -3.43 20.14
C ALA A 338 -3.90 -2.28 20.09
N ALA A 339 -2.66 -2.57 19.66
CA ALA A 339 -1.61 -1.56 19.49
C ALA A 339 -1.83 -0.63 18.28
N LEU A 340 -2.59 -1.09 17.30
CA LEU A 340 -2.91 -0.33 16.09
C LEU A 340 -4.24 0.43 16.21
N GLU A 341 -5.21 -0.08 16.96
CA GLU A 341 -6.50 0.55 17.16
C GLU A 341 -6.38 1.90 17.86
N GLY A 342 -6.86 2.97 17.21
CA GLY A 342 -6.80 4.34 17.72
C GLY A 342 -5.40 4.98 17.64
N TRP A 343 -4.41 4.29 17.08
CA TRP A 343 -3.05 4.84 16.96
C TRP A 343 -3.01 6.01 15.99
N THR A 344 -2.47 7.13 16.48
CA THR A 344 -2.23 8.34 15.69
C THR A 344 -0.73 8.58 15.58
N PHE A 345 -0.25 8.82 14.37
CA PHE A 345 1.17 8.99 14.11
C PHE A 345 1.43 9.89 12.89
N ASP A 346 2.65 10.40 12.81
CA ASP A 346 3.10 11.16 11.66
C ASP A 346 3.65 10.24 10.58
N SER A 347 3.14 10.41 9.37
CA SER A 347 3.51 9.67 8.18
C SER A 347 3.97 10.61 7.07
N ALA A 348 4.43 10.04 5.96
CA ALA A 348 4.76 10.83 4.76
C ALA A 348 3.54 11.62 4.20
N LYS A 349 2.32 11.23 4.57
CA LYS A 349 1.06 11.91 4.19
C LYS A 349 0.60 12.96 5.20
N GLY A 350 1.32 13.18 6.27
CA GLY A 350 0.93 13.99 7.42
C GLY A 350 0.50 13.13 8.61
N SER A 351 -0.16 13.74 9.58
CA SER A 351 -0.69 13.02 10.74
C SER A 351 -1.90 12.20 10.33
N ILE A 352 -1.88 10.90 10.66
CA ILE A 352 -2.90 9.92 10.30
C ILE A 352 -3.31 9.11 11.52
N THR A 353 -4.53 8.56 11.50
CA THR A 353 -5.08 7.76 12.60
C THR A 353 -5.69 6.48 12.07
N VAL A 354 -5.37 5.36 12.69
CA VAL A 354 -6.11 4.10 12.52
C VAL A 354 -7.35 4.18 13.39
N ARG A 355 -8.54 4.25 12.80
CA ARG A 355 -9.79 4.28 13.56
C ARG A 355 -10.03 2.94 14.24
N ALA A 356 -10.34 2.96 15.54
CA ALA A 356 -10.46 1.75 16.34
C ALA A 356 -11.67 0.88 15.97
N GLU A 357 -12.76 1.49 15.51
CA GLU A 357 -14.04 0.80 15.30
C GLU A 357 -14.06 -0.09 14.05
N ASP A 358 -13.28 0.24 13.02
CA ASP A 358 -13.32 -0.45 11.73
C ASP A 358 -11.99 -0.46 10.97
N HIS A 359 -10.92 0.01 11.60
CA HIS A 359 -9.56 0.08 11.06
C HIS A 359 -9.42 0.96 9.80
N ALA A 360 -10.35 1.91 9.60
CA ALA A 360 -10.22 2.92 8.55
C ALA A 360 -8.98 3.79 8.79
N MET A 361 -8.25 4.11 7.72
CA MET A 361 -7.16 5.07 7.79
C MET A 361 -7.71 6.49 7.64
N ILE A 362 -7.73 7.26 8.72
CA ILE A 362 -8.16 8.66 8.74
C ILE A 362 -6.96 9.53 8.37
N GLN A 363 -7.01 10.15 7.21
CA GLN A 363 -5.89 10.85 6.60
C GLN A 363 -6.36 12.02 5.72
N PRO A 364 -5.51 13.05 5.50
CA PRO A 364 -5.81 14.11 4.55
C PRO A 364 -5.76 13.59 3.11
N MET A 365 -6.43 14.32 2.22
CA MET A 365 -6.36 14.18 0.78
C MET A 365 -5.93 15.50 0.14
N PHE A 366 -5.60 15.48 -1.14
CA PHE A 366 -5.08 16.66 -1.83
C PHE A 366 -5.80 16.89 -3.16
N GLN A 367 -6.09 18.16 -3.46
CA GLN A 367 -6.35 18.58 -4.83
C GLN A 367 -5.03 19.02 -5.45
N VAL A 368 -4.75 18.54 -6.64
CA VAL A 368 -3.49 18.80 -7.35
C VAL A 368 -3.74 19.23 -8.79
N THR A 369 -2.77 19.87 -9.38
CA THR A 369 -2.71 20.14 -10.82
C THR A 369 -1.39 19.63 -11.37
N LEU A 370 -1.35 19.30 -12.66
CA LEU A 370 -0.11 18.98 -13.35
C LEU A 370 0.35 20.19 -14.14
N VAL A 371 1.60 20.60 -13.93
CA VAL A 371 2.24 21.69 -14.66
C VAL A 371 3.40 21.15 -15.50
N ALA A 372 3.62 21.78 -16.65
CA ALA A 372 4.72 21.40 -17.53
C ALA A 372 6.06 21.83 -16.91
N ASP A 373 7.01 20.89 -16.86
CA ASP A 373 8.41 21.13 -16.48
C ASP A 373 9.33 20.59 -17.59
N GLY A 374 9.72 21.46 -18.50
CA GLY A 374 10.47 21.09 -19.70
C GLY A 374 9.69 20.14 -20.61
N SER A 375 10.11 18.87 -20.67
CA SER A 375 9.44 17.80 -21.43
C SER A 375 8.61 16.85 -20.54
N SER A 376 8.59 17.10 -19.23
CA SER A 376 7.88 16.32 -18.23
C SER A 376 6.72 17.11 -17.61
N TRP A 377 5.97 16.44 -16.73
CA TRP A 377 4.87 17.04 -15.98
C TRP A 377 5.13 16.77 -14.50
N VAL A 378 4.83 17.77 -13.68
CA VAL A 378 5.01 17.68 -12.22
C VAL A 378 3.72 18.10 -11.52
N PRO A 379 3.36 17.44 -10.41
CA PRO A 379 2.20 17.81 -9.62
C PRO A 379 2.50 19.05 -8.76
N GLU A 380 1.53 19.97 -8.72
CA GLU A 380 1.51 21.09 -7.79
C GLU A 380 0.27 21.03 -6.89
N LEU A 381 0.46 21.34 -5.61
CA LEU A 381 -0.63 21.38 -4.64
C LEU A 381 -1.56 22.56 -4.94
N VAL A 382 -2.84 22.26 -5.15
CA VAL A 382 -3.91 23.27 -5.21
C VAL A 382 -4.42 23.56 -3.80
N THR A 383 -4.83 22.50 -3.07
CA THR A 383 -5.24 22.62 -1.67
C THR A 383 -5.18 21.27 -0.97
N ALA A 384 -4.94 21.28 0.33
CA ALA A 384 -5.13 20.11 1.18
C ALA A 384 -6.59 20.03 1.63
N VAL A 385 -7.17 18.84 1.55
CA VAL A 385 -8.50 18.52 2.07
C VAL A 385 -8.30 17.80 3.40
N GLY A 386 -8.69 18.43 4.50
CA GLY A 386 -8.49 17.90 5.83
C GLY A 386 -9.17 16.54 6.03
N ALA A 387 -8.56 15.70 6.86
CA ALA A 387 -9.05 14.34 7.14
C ALA A 387 -10.53 14.31 7.53
N ASP A 388 -10.99 15.26 8.35
CA ASP A 388 -12.39 15.35 8.79
C ASP A 388 -13.39 15.50 7.64
N ALA A 389 -12.99 16.17 6.55
CA ALA A 389 -13.84 16.42 5.39
C ALA A 389 -14.02 15.18 4.50
N VAL A 390 -13.13 14.21 4.62
CA VAL A 390 -13.10 12.99 3.82
C VAL A 390 -13.18 11.71 4.67
N THR A 391 -13.48 11.85 5.96
CA THR A 391 -13.62 10.71 6.86
C THR A 391 -14.81 9.84 6.42
N PRO A 392 -14.59 8.55 6.13
CA PRO A 392 -15.68 7.64 5.80
C PRO A 392 -16.58 7.38 7.00
N PRO A 393 -17.88 7.06 6.79
CA PRO A 393 -18.72 6.55 7.86
C PRO A 393 -18.11 5.27 8.45
N ILE A 394 -18.45 4.96 9.71
CA ILE A 394 -18.03 3.68 10.31
C ILE A 394 -18.68 2.55 9.52
N ALA A 395 -17.88 1.55 9.13
CA ALA A 395 -18.39 0.36 8.46
C ALA A 395 -19.31 -0.44 9.41
N GLU A 396 -20.48 -0.90 8.90
CA GLU A 396 -21.47 -1.66 9.67
C GLU A 396 -21.26 -3.19 9.53
#